data_d7a3310675b2a3126d266d56d678e0f6
#
_entry.id   d7a3310675b2a3126d266d56d678e0f6
#
_cell.length_a   1.000
_cell.length_b   1.000
_cell.length_c   1.000
_cell.angle_alpha   90.00
_cell.angle_beta   90.00
_cell.angle_gamma   90.00
#
_symmetry.space_group_name_H-M   'P 1'
#
loop_
_entity.id
_entity.type
_entity.pdbx_description
1 polymer ?
#
loop_
_entity_poly.entity_id
_entity_poly.type
_entity_poly.pdbx_seq_one_letter_code
_entity_poly.pdbx_strand_id
1 'polypeptide(L)'
;MATGRYPYTGKFGVLSKEDWKIVDEAVRLVHIEDLAERDFTKTSDGQKQRVMLARALCQQPDILVLDEPTSFLDIRYKLEFLSIIQEMARNDRLTVILSLHELDLAERISDKVLCVRGDRIDRFGTPEEIFCGDYISELYGMTAGHYD
;
A
#
# COMPACT_ATOMS: atom_id res chain seq x y z
N MET A 1 -16.50 -0.48 2.40
CA MET A 1 -15.80 -1.49 1.56
C MET A 1 -16.60 -1.84 0.33
N ALA A 2 -17.83 -2.27 0.45
CA ALA A 2 -18.70 -2.67 -0.67
C ALA A 2 -18.81 -1.61 -1.80
N THR A 3 -18.60 -0.33 -1.50
CA THR A 3 -18.55 0.74 -2.52
C THR A 3 -17.46 0.56 -3.57
N GLY A 4 -16.43 -0.25 -3.30
CA GLY A 4 -15.42 -0.64 -4.30
C GLY A 4 -16.01 -1.41 -5.48
N ARG A 5 -17.17 -2.08 -5.28
CA ARG A 5 -17.87 -2.82 -6.34
C ARG A 5 -18.82 -1.96 -7.18
N TYR A 6 -19.09 -0.71 -6.80
CA TYR A 6 -20.04 0.15 -7.56
C TYR A 6 -19.74 0.29 -9.05
N PRO A 7 -18.48 0.33 -9.53
CA PRO A 7 -18.22 0.36 -10.98
C PRO A 7 -18.76 -0.87 -11.74
N TYR A 8 -18.98 -1.97 -11.05
CA TYR A 8 -19.43 -3.25 -11.62
C TYR A 8 -20.91 -3.54 -11.39
N THR A 9 -21.60 -2.69 -10.62
CA THR A 9 -23.04 -2.82 -10.37
C THR A 9 -23.86 -2.17 -11.49
N GLY A 10 -25.04 -2.73 -11.78
CA GLY A 10 -25.94 -2.12 -12.77
C GLY A 10 -26.56 -0.80 -12.31
N LYS A 11 -27.51 -0.26 -13.10
CA LYS A 11 -28.18 1.05 -12.88
C LYS A 11 -28.74 1.28 -11.47
N PHE A 12 -28.99 0.23 -10.71
CA PHE A 12 -29.57 0.31 -9.36
C PHE A 12 -28.54 0.19 -8.23
N GLY A 13 -27.26 0.02 -8.53
CA GLY A 13 -26.22 -0.10 -7.50
C GLY A 13 -26.37 -1.32 -6.59
N VAL A 14 -27.16 -2.31 -6.98
CA VAL A 14 -27.40 -3.52 -6.17
C VAL A 14 -26.26 -4.49 -6.37
N LEU A 15 -25.63 -4.90 -5.25
CA LEU A 15 -24.56 -5.90 -5.25
C LEU A 15 -25.13 -7.30 -5.46
N SER A 16 -24.54 -8.06 -6.37
CA SER A 16 -24.83 -9.47 -6.59
C SER A 16 -24.24 -10.36 -5.49
N LYS A 17 -24.59 -11.63 -5.47
CA LYS A 17 -23.95 -12.61 -4.57
C LYS A 17 -22.45 -12.76 -4.86
N GLU A 18 -22.04 -12.61 -6.11
CA GLU A 18 -20.63 -12.66 -6.51
C GLU A 18 -19.87 -11.43 -6.01
N ASP A 19 -20.46 -10.24 -6.09
CA ASP A 19 -19.86 -9.02 -5.53
C ASP A 19 -19.63 -9.13 -4.02
N TRP A 20 -20.57 -9.72 -3.30
CA TRP A 20 -20.39 -9.95 -1.86
C TRP A 20 -19.27 -10.92 -1.53
N LYS A 21 -19.05 -11.99 -2.33
CA LYS A 21 -17.90 -12.87 -2.17
C LYS A 21 -16.58 -12.12 -2.34
N ILE A 22 -16.48 -11.24 -3.35
CA ILE A 22 -15.29 -10.42 -3.59
C ILE A 22 -15.05 -9.47 -2.40
N VAL A 23 -16.11 -8.89 -1.85
CA VAL A 23 -16.01 -8.05 -0.65
C VAL A 23 -15.50 -8.86 0.56
N ASP A 24 -16.05 -10.03 0.79
CA ASP A 24 -15.65 -10.92 1.90
C ASP A 24 -14.19 -11.36 1.76
N GLU A 25 -13.76 -11.66 0.54
CA GLU A 25 -12.37 -12.02 0.24
C GLU A 25 -11.41 -10.85 0.51
N ALA A 26 -11.75 -9.66 0.04
CA ALA A 26 -10.97 -8.45 0.31
C ALA A 26 -10.87 -8.14 1.81
N VAL A 27 -11.93 -8.35 2.58
CA VAL A 27 -11.96 -8.17 4.04
C VAL A 27 -10.99 -9.13 4.74
N ARG A 28 -10.96 -10.41 4.31
CA ARG A 28 -10.06 -11.42 4.86
C ARG A 28 -8.60 -11.12 4.53
N LEU A 29 -8.30 -10.75 3.28
CA LEU A 29 -6.95 -10.43 2.82
C LEU A 29 -6.29 -9.32 3.65
N VAL A 30 -7.06 -8.36 4.16
CA VAL A 30 -6.53 -7.26 4.96
C VAL A 30 -6.76 -7.43 6.47
N HIS A 31 -7.27 -8.59 6.91
CA HIS A 31 -7.49 -8.95 8.33
C HIS A 31 -8.36 -7.93 9.08
N ILE A 32 -9.55 -7.64 8.57
CA ILE A 32 -10.51 -6.70 9.19
C ILE A 32 -11.93 -7.29 9.34
N GLU A 33 -12.04 -8.59 9.45
CA GLU A 33 -13.34 -9.29 9.60
C GLU A 33 -14.12 -8.78 10.82
N ASP A 34 -13.41 -8.47 11.91
CA ASP A 34 -13.98 -7.92 13.15
C ASP A 34 -14.51 -6.49 13.01
N LEU A 35 -14.18 -5.80 11.90
CA LEU A 35 -14.61 -4.42 11.62
C LEU A 35 -15.79 -4.35 10.66
N ALA A 36 -16.26 -5.49 10.10
CA ALA A 36 -17.26 -5.50 9.04
C ALA A 36 -18.56 -4.76 9.43
N GLU A 37 -18.95 -4.84 10.70
CA GLU A 37 -20.17 -4.23 11.25
C GLU A 37 -19.91 -2.93 12.04
N ARG A 38 -18.64 -2.47 12.13
CA ARG A 38 -18.31 -1.26 12.87
C ARG A 38 -18.49 -0.01 12.04
N ASP A 39 -18.87 1.07 12.72
CA ASP A 39 -18.90 2.41 12.12
C ASP A 39 -17.46 2.85 11.78
N PHE A 40 -17.22 3.17 10.51
CA PHE A 40 -15.92 3.62 10.01
C PHE A 40 -15.36 4.82 10.77
N THR A 41 -16.23 5.71 11.25
CA THR A 41 -15.82 6.90 12.00
C THR A 41 -15.22 6.58 13.37
N LYS A 42 -15.49 5.38 13.90
CA LYS A 42 -15.02 4.89 15.21
C LYS A 42 -13.82 3.93 15.11
N THR A 43 -13.21 3.82 13.94
CA THR A 43 -12.05 2.97 13.71
C THR A 43 -10.75 3.76 13.90
N SER A 44 -9.65 3.08 14.28
CA SER A 44 -8.31 3.68 14.34
C SER A 44 -7.78 4.00 12.93
N ASP A 45 -6.74 4.83 12.85
CA ASP A 45 -6.20 5.20 11.54
C ASP A 45 -5.61 3.99 10.79
N GLY A 46 -4.95 3.06 11.48
CA GLY A 46 -4.51 1.79 10.87
C GLY A 46 -5.67 0.93 10.37
N GLN A 47 -6.78 0.88 11.12
CA GLN A 47 -7.98 0.19 10.68
C GLN A 47 -8.61 0.88 9.46
N LYS A 48 -8.65 2.22 9.43
CA LYS A 48 -9.12 2.99 8.27
C LYS A 48 -8.29 2.70 7.02
N GLN A 49 -6.96 2.64 7.14
CA GLN A 49 -6.08 2.30 6.03
C GLN A 49 -6.37 0.91 5.47
N ARG A 50 -6.56 -0.10 6.33
CA ARG A 50 -6.93 -1.45 5.89
C ARG A 50 -8.31 -1.48 5.21
N VAL A 51 -9.28 -0.72 5.72
CA VAL A 51 -10.61 -0.59 5.09
C VAL A 51 -10.51 0.04 3.70
N MET A 52 -9.66 1.06 3.53
CA MET A 52 -9.43 1.69 2.22
C MET A 52 -8.72 0.74 1.26
N LEU A 53 -7.76 -0.04 1.75
CA LEU A 53 -7.10 -1.09 0.97
C LEU A 53 -8.11 -2.16 0.52
N ALA A 54 -8.94 -2.69 1.42
CA ALA A 54 -10.00 -3.63 1.07
C ALA A 54 -10.95 -3.08 0.01
N ARG A 55 -11.32 -1.79 0.12
CA ARG A 55 -12.15 -1.11 -0.89
C ARG A 55 -11.49 -1.09 -2.27
N ALA A 56 -10.19 -0.82 -2.34
CA ALA A 56 -9.44 -0.83 -3.59
C ALA A 56 -9.37 -2.24 -4.18
N LEU A 57 -9.12 -3.25 -3.35
CA LEU A 57 -9.08 -4.66 -3.75
C LEU A 57 -10.42 -5.18 -4.29
N CYS A 58 -11.55 -4.68 -3.78
CA CYS A 58 -12.86 -5.00 -4.31
C CYS A 58 -13.01 -4.63 -5.81
N GLN A 59 -12.15 -3.79 -6.35
CA GLN A 59 -12.12 -3.49 -7.79
C GLN A 59 -11.38 -4.54 -8.60
N GLN A 60 -10.73 -5.51 -7.95
CA GLN A 60 -9.91 -6.55 -8.57
C GLN A 60 -8.86 -5.96 -9.53
N PRO A 61 -8.02 -5.01 -9.08
CA PRO A 61 -7.06 -4.33 -9.92
C PRO A 61 -5.88 -5.26 -10.26
N ASP A 62 -5.29 -5.10 -11.45
CA ASP A 62 -3.98 -5.68 -11.79
C ASP A 62 -2.84 -4.85 -11.20
N ILE A 63 -3.07 -3.54 -11.01
CA ILE A 63 -2.10 -2.58 -10.48
C ILE A 63 -2.76 -1.78 -9.36
N LEU A 64 -2.13 -1.76 -8.19
CA LEU A 64 -2.54 -0.96 -7.04
C LEU A 64 -1.52 0.15 -6.80
N VAL A 65 -1.99 1.40 -6.77
CA VAL A 65 -1.14 2.56 -6.48
C VAL A 65 -1.53 3.13 -5.12
N LEU A 66 -0.55 3.25 -4.22
CA LEU A 66 -0.72 3.75 -2.87
C LEU A 66 0.23 4.92 -2.62
N ASP A 67 -0.35 6.08 -2.31
CA ASP A 67 0.43 7.27 -1.98
C ASP A 67 0.55 7.41 -0.47
N GLU A 68 1.79 7.34 0.04
CA GLU A 68 2.15 7.43 1.46
C GLU A 68 1.23 6.64 2.41
N PRO A 69 0.96 5.35 2.17
CA PRO A 69 -0.09 4.64 2.89
C PRO A 69 0.22 4.42 4.37
N THR A 70 1.44 4.72 4.81
CA THR A 70 1.91 4.51 6.19
C THR A 70 2.15 5.79 6.99
N SER A 71 1.95 6.98 6.40
CA SER A 71 2.39 8.28 6.96
C SER A 71 1.86 8.60 8.37
N PHE A 72 0.67 8.12 8.73
CA PHE A 72 0.05 8.40 10.04
C PHE A 72 -0.04 7.17 10.96
N LEU A 73 0.68 6.11 10.62
CA LEU A 73 0.67 4.88 11.39
C LEU A 73 1.88 4.82 12.34
N ASP A 74 1.67 4.28 13.54
CA ASP A 74 2.80 3.88 14.37
C ASP A 74 3.56 2.69 13.77
N ILE A 75 4.76 2.43 14.23
CA ILE A 75 5.68 1.43 13.65
C ILE A 75 5.06 0.03 13.57
N ARG A 76 4.28 -0.38 14.56
CA ARG A 76 3.65 -1.68 14.56
C ARG A 76 2.64 -1.82 13.43
N TYR A 77 1.73 -0.83 13.30
CA TYR A 77 0.71 -0.84 12.25
C TYR A 77 1.30 -0.65 10.85
N LYS A 78 2.40 0.12 10.71
CA LYS A 78 3.17 0.22 9.46
C LYS A 78 3.66 -1.16 9.00
N LEU A 79 4.34 -1.88 9.89
CA LEU A 79 4.90 -3.19 9.57
C LEU A 79 3.80 -4.22 9.23
N GLU A 80 2.70 -4.23 9.99
CA GLU A 80 1.56 -5.09 9.70
C GLU A 80 0.93 -4.76 8.33
N PHE A 81 0.74 -3.49 8.02
CA PHE A 81 0.17 -3.04 6.75
C PHE A 81 1.05 -3.40 5.55
N LEU A 82 2.36 -3.16 5.66
CA LEU A 82 3.33 -3.49 4.61
C LEU A 82 3.47 -5.00 4.41
N SER A 83 3.37 -5.80 5.47
CA SER A 83 3.36 -7.26 5.39
C SER A 83 2.17 -7.77 4.58
N ILE A 84 0.98 -7.22 4.80
CA ILE A 84 -0.23 -7.54 4.02
C ILE A 84 0.00 -7.22 2.54
N ILE A 85 0.56 -6.05 2.23
CA ILE A 85 0.85 -5.64 0.84
C ILE A 85 1.83 -6.59 0.16
N GLN A 86 2.91 -6.98 0.86
CA GLN A 86 3.89 -7.93 0.31
C GLN A 86 3.26 -9.31 0.05
N GLU A 87 2.43 -9.79 0.96
CA GLU A 87 1.73 -11.06 0.80
C GLU A 87 0.83 -11.05 -0.43
N MET A 88 0.06 -9.99 -0.61
CA MET A 88 -0.80 -9.82 -1.78
C MET A 88 0.00 -9.73 -3.09
N ALA A 89 1.08 -8.97 -3.11
CA ALA A 89 1.93 -8.85 -4.30
C ALA A 89 2.53 -10.20 -4.73
N ARG A 90 2.89 -11.04 -3.76
CA ARG A 90 3.48 -12.37 -4.02
C ARG A 90 2.46 -13.43 -4.42
N ASN A 91 1.31 -13.46 -3.75
CA ASN A 91 0.33 -14.54 -3.89
C ASN A 91 -0.69 -14.27 -4.99
N ASP A 92 -1.10 -13.01 -5.18
CA ASP A 92 -2.24 -12.64 -6.02
C ASP A 92 -1.82 -12.07 -7.38
N ARG A 93 -0.53 -12.07 -7.72
CA ARG A 93 0.03 -11.45 -8.93
C ARG A 93 -0.31 -9.97 -9.08
N LEU A 94 -0.58 -9.30 -7.97
CA LEU A 94 -0.89 -7.89 -7.91
C LEU A 94 0.39 -7.07 -8.03
N THR A 95 0.45 -6.17 -8.99
CA THR A 95 1.53 -5.18 -9.04
C THR A 95 1.20 -4.03 -8.10
N VAL A 96 2.08 -3.78 -7.11
CA VAL A 96 1.89 -2.68 -6.17
C VAL A 96 2.94 -1.61 -6.39
N ILE A 97 2.49 -0.38 -6.55
CA ILE A 97 3.33 0.83 -6.59
C ILE A 97 2.99 1.65 -5.36
N LEU A 98 3.98 1.93 -4.53
CA LEU A 98 3.74 2.75 -3.33
C LEU A 98 4.84 3.78 -3.12
N SER A 99 4.47 4.95 -2.62
CA SER A 99 5.43 5.95 -2.14
C SER A 99 5.69 5.72 -0.64
N LEU A 100 6.94 5.81 -0.23
CA LEU A 100 7.38 5.70 1.15
C LEU A 100 8.41 6.78 1.46
N HIS A 101 8.35 7.30 2.69
CA HIS A 101 9.36 8.21 3.22
C HIS A 101 10.47 7.49 3.98
N GLU A 102 10.18 6.33 4.52
CA GLU A 102 11.11 5.53 5.30
C GLU A 102 11.97 4.66 4.38
N LEU A 103 13.24 5.04 4.24
CA LEU A 103 14.19 4.35 3.36
C LEU A 103 14.41 2.89 3.76
N ASP A 104 14.55 2.60 5.05
CA ASP A 104 14.75 1.23 5.57
C ASP A 104 13.56 0.32 5.23
N LEU A 105 12.33 0.87 5.24
CA LEU A 105 11.14 0.12 4.86
C LEU A 105 11.11 -0.09 3.34
N ALA A 106 11.43 0.94 2.56
CA ALA A 106 11.50 0.83 1.11
C ALA A 106 12.53 -0.22 0.67
N GLU A 107 13.72 -0.21 1.28
CA GLU A 107 14.76 -1.20 1.00
C GLU A 107 14.30 -2.64 1.29
N ARG A 108 13.61 -2.84 2.42
CA ARG A 108 13.22 -4.18 2.90
C ARG A 108 12.05 -4.81 2.16
N ILE A 109 11.12 -4.01 1.64
CA ILE A 109 9.86 -4.52 1.10
C ILE A 109 9.77 -4.49 -0.42
N SER A 110 10.61 -3.72 -1.09
CA SER A 110 10.50 -3.50 -2.54
C SER A 110 11.27 -4.53 -3.33
N ASP A 111 10.70 -4.98 -4.45
CA ASP A 111 11.43 -5.74 -5.47
C ASP A 111 12.19 -4.79 -6.40
N LYS A 112 11.64 -3.60 -6.61
CA LYS A 112 12.23 -2.50 -7.38
C LYS A 112 11.97 -1.16 -6.72
N VAL A 113 12.93 -0.26 -6.85
CA VAL A 113 12.87 1.10 -6.33
C VAL A 113 12.98 2.09 -7.48
N LEU A 114 12.11 3.08 -7.47
CA LEU A 114 12.10 4.18 -8.42
C LEU A 114 12.35 5.47 -7.67
N CYS A 115 13.48 6.13 -7.96
CA CYS A 115 13.86 7.39 -7.33
C CYS A 115 13.41 8.56 -8.20
N VAL A 116 12.69 9.50 -7.58
CA VAL A 116 12.20 10.71 -8.24
C VAL A 116 12.96 11.91 -7.72
N ARG A 117 13.48 12.76 -8.64
CA ARG A 117 14.11 14.02 -8.30
C ARG A 117 13.44 15.15 -9.09
N GLY A 118 12.68 15.98 -8.37
CA GLY A 118 11.85 16.99 -9.00
C GLY A 118 10.77 16.39 -9.92
N ASP A 119 10.88 16.65 -11.22
CA ASP A 119 9.90 16.25 -12.23
C ASP A 119 10.33 15.03 -13.07
N ARG A 120 11.41 14.35 -12.68
CA ARG A 120 11.95 13.23 -13.45
C ARG A 120 12.30 12.02 -12.60
N ILE A 121 12.29 10.86 -13.25
CA ILE A 121 12.88 9.63 -12.71
C ILE A 121 14.40 9.76 -12.80
N ASP A 122 15.08 9.68 -11.66
CA ASP A 122 16.52 9.78 -11.55
C ASP A 122 17.19 8.42 -11.65
N ARG A 123 16.67 7.43 -10.91
CA ARG A 123 17.12 6.02 -10.98
C ARG A 123 15.96 5.04 -10.85
N PHE A 124 16.16 3.86 -11.40
CA PHE A 124 15.29 2.71 -11.25
C PHE A 124 16.12 1.44 -11.18
N GLY A 125 15.94 0.61 -10.15
CA GLY A 125 16.73 -0.61 -9.96
C GLY A 125 16.23 -1.47 -8.81
N THR A 126 17.01 -2.48 -8.43
CA THR A 126 16.76 -3.25 -7.21
C THR A 126 17.14 -2.43 -5.98
N PRO A 127 16.64 -2.78 -4.79
CA PRO A 127 17.06 -2.13 -3.55
C PRO A 127 18.60 -2.11 -3.40
N GLU A 128 19.28 -3.21 -3.68
CA GLU A 128 20.74 -3.31 -3.56
C GLU A 128 21.47 -2.38 -4.53
N GLU A 129 20.91 -2.13 -5.72
CA GLU A 129 21.47 -1.20 -6.72
C GLU A 129 21.25 0.26 -6.33
N ILE A 130 20.15 0.55 -5.63
CA ILE A 130 19.75 1.93 -5.27
C ILE A 130 20.34 2.36 -3.93
N PHE A 131 20.28 1.49 -2.91
CA PHE A 131 20.71 1.83 -1.54
C PHE A 131 22.20 1.59 -1.29
N CYS A 132 23.00 1.32 -2.34
CA CYS A 132 24.45 1.20 -2.22
C CYS A 132 25.17 2.55 -2.43
N GLY A 133 26.30 2.73 -1.73
CA GLY A 133 27.18 3.91 -1.86
C GLY A 133 26.52 5.20 -1.40
N ASP A 134 26.98 6.32 -1.96
CA ASP A 134 26.60 7.68 -1.52
C ASP A 134 25.35 8.23 -2.22
N TYR A 135 24.72 7.47 -3.10
CA TYR A 135 23.62 7.97 -3.95
C TYR A 135 22.43 8.51 -3.14
N ILE A 136 22.03 7.84 -2.06
CA ILE A 136 20.93 8.31 -1.22
C ILE A 136 21.29 9.63 -0.55
N SER A 137 22.53 9.79 -0.07
CA SER A 137 23.03 11.03 0.50
C SER A 137 23.00 12.16 -0.53
N GLU A 138 23.39 11.87 -1.78
CA GLU A 138 23.32 12.84 -2.88
C GLU A 138 21.87 13.19 -3.24
N LEU A 139 20.95 12.20 -3.27
CA LEU A 139 19.54 12.40 -3.59
C LEU A 139 18.88 13.35 -2.60
N TYR A 140 19.20 13.23 -1.31
CA TYR A 140 18.66 14.06 -0.23
C TYR A 140 19.50 15.33 0.04
N GLY A 141 20.58 15.56 -0.73
CA GLY A 141 21.46 16.70 -0.55
C GLY A 141 22.21 16.69 0.78
N MET A 142 22.43 15.52 1.37
CA MET A 142 23.19 15.35 2.61
C MET A 142 24.67 15.39 2.29
N THR A 143 25.40 16.32 2.89
CA THR A 143 26.87 16.36 2.83
C THR A 143 27.44 15.25 3.72
N ALA A 144 28.36 14.45 3.19
CA ALA A 144 29.08 13.45 3.97
C ALA A 144 29.71 14.10 5.22
N GLY A 145 29.28 13.70 6.43
CA GLY A 145 29.90 14.17 7.67
C GLY A 145 28.95 14.66 8.78
N HIS A 146 27.64 14.43 8.71
CA HIS A 146 26.69 14.90 9.74
C HIS A 146 25.96 13.79 10.48
N TYR A 147 26.61 12.66 10.72
CA TYR A 147 26.18 11.66 11.68
C TYR A 147 27.38 11.34 12.60
N ASP A 148 27.55 12.19 13.60
CA ASP A 148 28.23 11.85 14.87
C ASP A 148 27.17 11.55 15.92
#